data_fd4513c25f93848ccec6e88db4cdb9ba
#
_entry.id   fd4513c25f93848ccec6e88db4cdb9ba
#
_cell.length_a   1.000
_cell.length_b   1.000
_cell.length_c   1.000
_cell.angle_alpha   90.00
_cell.angle_beta   90.00
_cell.angle_gamma   90.00
#
_symmetry.space_group_name_H-M   'P 1'
#
loop_
_entity.id
_entity.type
_entity.pdbx_description
1 polymer ?
#
loop_
_entity_poly.entity_id
_entity_poly.type
_entity_poly.pdbx_seq_one_letter_code
_entity_poly.pdbx_strand_id
1 'polypeptide(L)'
;MPEQLWLPGLEAPPTPTDGLFFAVFPDSNTAASIAKLAQQLCAETRARSKPVVAGRLHVTLLHLGNFAGGLPQPRVDAAMQAAASIAMDPFIVEFDSVVSFATKRRPGPLVLSGGEGVAGLHALHDALEGALQNAGFGDRCNAAVSFTPHVTLAYGMPWTAARPAESLCWNVREFALMHSLLGRTRHIALTRWPLSGAAS
;
A
#
# COMPACT_ATOMS: atom_id res chain seq x y z
N MET A 1 -2.38 -14.22 28.96
CA MET A 1 -3.22 -13.37 28.09
C MET A 1 -4.53 -13.20 28.84
N PRO A 2 -4.93 -12.00 29.31
CA PRO A 2 -6.26 -11.85 29.88
C PRO A 2 -7.29 -12.01 28.75
N GLU A 3 -8.17 -12.98 28.88
CA GLU A 3 -9.39 -13.10 28.08
C GLU A 3 -10.24 -11.85 28.34
N GLN A 4 -10.49 -11.11 27.29
CA GLN A 4 -11.43 -9.99 27.34
C GLN A 4 -12.83 -10.60 27.43
N LEU A 5 -13.39 -10.63 28.63
CA LEU A 5 -14.76 -11.06 28.91
C LEU A 5 -15.73 -10.11 28.18
N TRP A 6 -16.39 -10.60 27.15
CA TRP A 6 -17.48 -9.91 26.49
C TRP A 6 -18.72 -9.94 27.38
N LEU A 7 -19.40 -8.80 27.49
CA LEU A 7 -20.67 -8.74 28.19
C LEU A 7 -21.71 -9.61 27.44
N PRO A 8 -22.55 -10.39 28.16
CA PRO A 8 -23.62 -11.16 27.52
C PRO A 8 -24.53 -10.27 26.68
N GLY A 9 -24.69 -10.59 25.40
CA GLY A 9 -25.47 -9.82 24.42
C GLY A 9 -24.69 -8.90 23.48
N LEU A 10 -23.35 -8.75 23.63
CA LEU A 10 -22.48 -8.09 22.66
C LEU A 10 -21.71 -9.16 21.88
N GLU A 11 -22.14 -9.43 20.65
CA GLU A 11 -21.34 -10.27 19.73
C GLU A 11 -20.02 -9.55 19.41
N ALA A 12 -18.92 -10.33 19.32
CA ALA A 12 -17.65 -9.77 18.85
C ALA A 12 -17.84 -9.15 17.46
N PRO A 13 -17.26 -7.97 17.18
CA PRO A 13 -17.38 -7.38 15.87
C PRO A 13 -16.85 -8.36 14.81
N PRO A 14 -17.56 -8.50 13.68
CA PRO A 14 -17.21 -9.48 12.66
C PRO A 14 -15.79 -9.22 12.14
N THR A 15 -15.03 -10.29 11.97
CA THR A 15 -13.65 -10.20 11.48
C THR A 15 -13.65 -9.67 10.03
N PRO A 16 -12.87 -8.62 9.72
CA PRO A 16 -12.77 -8.11 8.35
C PRO A 16 -12.24 -9.18 7.40
N THR A 17 -12.90 -9.29 6.24
CA THR A 17 -12.55 -10.22 5.15
C THR A 17 -12.06 -9.50 3.91
N ASP A 18 -12.33 -8.20 3.80
CA ASP A 18 -12.13 -7.40 2.61
C ASP A 18 -11.45 -6.08 2.95
N GLY A 19 -10.48 -5.68 2.16
CA GLY A 19 -9.80 -4.39 2.27
C GLY A 19 -9.93 -3.58 0.99
N LEU A 20 -10.02 -2.26 1.10
CA LEU A 20 -10.08 -1.34 -0.03
C LEU A 20 -8.93 -0.33 0.08
N PHE A 21 -8.16 -0.15 -1.00
CA PHE A 21 -7.02 0.77 -1.01
C PHE A 21 -6.65 1.22 -2.41
N PHE A 22 -6.00 2.38 -2.52
CA PHE A 22 -5.36 2.84 -3.76
C PHE A 22 -3.90 2.43 -3.78
N ALA A 23 -3.40 2.08 -4.98
CA ALA A 23 -2.02 1.67 -5.18
C ALA A 23 -1.46 2.05 -6.55
N VAL A 24 -0.12 2.14 -6.62
CA VAL A 24 0.66 2.12 -7.87
C VAL A 24 1.54 0.89 -7.91
N PHE A 25 1.94 0.49 -9.10
CA PHE A 25 2.68 -0.75 -9.34
C PHE A 25 3.96 -0.45 -10.12
N PRO A 26 5.07 -1.14 -9.81
CA PRO A 26 6.23 -1.13 -10.69
C PRO A 26 5.89 -1.82 -12.02
N ASP A 27 6.57 -1.42 -13.09
CA ASP A 27 6.55 -2.18 -14.34
C ASP A 27 7.14 -3.59 -14.15
N SER A 28 6.94 -4.47 -15.13
CA SER A 28 7.33 -5.89 -15.02
C SER A 28 8.83 -6.09 -14.79
N ASN A 29 9.69 -5.27 -15.41
CA ASN A 29 11.14 -5.37 -15.27
C ASN A 29 11.58 -4.91 -13.87
N THR A 30 11.07 -3.77 -13.42
CA THR A 30 11.34 -3.25 -12.08
C THR A 30 10.77 -4.18 -11.01
N ALA A 31 9.56 -4.74 -11.20
CA ALA A 31 8.99 -5.73 -10.29
C ALA A 31 9.87 -6.99 -10.16
N ALA A 32 10.45 -7.48 -11.27
CA ALA A 32 11.38 -8.61 -11.24
C ALA A 32 12.66 -8.28 -10.47
N SER A 33 13.22 -7.07 -10.65
CA SER A 33 14.41 -6.60 -9.92
C SER A 33 14.13 -6.47 -8.42
N ILE A 34 12.98 -5.87 -8.03
CA ILE A 34 12.57 -5.78 -6.62
C ILE A 34 12.39 -7.18 -6.01
N ALA A 35 11.75 -8.11 -6.74
CA ALA A 35 11.54 -9.47 -6.25
C ALA A 35 12.88 -10.21 -6.06
N LYS A 36 13.85 -10.01 -6.95
CA LYS A 36 15.22 -10.55 -6.81
C LYS A 36 15.91 -9.99 -5.57
N LEU A 37 15.85 -8.68 -5.35
CA LEU A 37 16.38 -8.04 -4.12
C LEU A 37 15.73 -8.65 -2.87
N ALA A 38 14.41 -8.81 -2.85
CA ALA A 38 13.69 -9.39 -1.71
C ALA A 38 14.14 -10.84 -1.44
N GLN A 39 14.36 -11.66 -2.48
CA GLN A 39 14.88 -13.02 -2.37
C GLN A 39 16.30 -13.04 -1.78
N GLN A 40 17.18 -12.17 -2.25
CA GLN A 40 18.55 -12.04 -1.74
C GLN A 40 18.56 -11.69 -0.25
N LEU A 41 17.80 -10.67 0.15
CA LEU A 41 17.70 -10.24 1.55
C LEU A 41 17.13 -11.33 2.47
N CYS A 42 16.13 -12.09 1.99
CA CYS A 42 15.61 -13.25 2.73
C CYS A 42 16.66 -14.36 2.89
N ALA A 43 17.45 -14.63 1.85
CA ALA A 43 18.49 -15.65 1.90
C ALA A 43 19.63 -15.28 2.87
N GLU A 44 20.04 -14.01 2.91
CA GLU A 44 21.09 -13.50 3.81
C GLU A 44 20.76 -13.72 5.29
N THR A 45 19.49 -13.62 5.66
CA THR A 45 19.07 -13.62 7.07
C THR A 45 18.80 -15.01 7.65
N ARG A 46 18.84 -16.08 6.85
CA ARG A 46 18.43 -17.44 7.23
C ARG A 46 17.02 -17.51 7.88
N ALA A 47 16.22 -16.44 7.74
CA ALA A 47 14.88 -16.40 8.27
C ALA A 47 13.94 -17.28 7.42
N ARG A 48 12.91 -17.87 8.07
CA ARG A 48 11.84 -18.59 7.34
C ARG A 48 10.86 -17.65 6.64
N SER A 49 11.27 -16.42 6.40
CA SER A 49 10.48 -15.39 5.74
C SER A 49 10.35 -15.67 4.26
N LYS A 50 9.17 -15.42 3.71
CA LYS A 50 8.95 -15.54 2.26
C LYS A 50 8.93 -14.15 1.64
N PRO A 51 9.72 -13.92 0.57
CA PRO A 51 9.66 -12.66 -0.15
C PRO A 51 8.29 -12.47 -0.82
N VAL A 52 7.88 -11.23 -0.98
CA VAL A 52 6.70 -10.88 -1.78
C VAL A 52 7.02 -11.16 -3.25
N VAL A 53 6.13 -11.87 -3.93
CA VAL A 53 6.28 -12.20 -5.34
C VAL A 53 6.04 -10.98 -6.23
N ALA A 54 6.70 -10.93 -7.41
CA ALA A 54 6.67 -9.77 -8.31
C ALA A 54 5.26 -9.24 -8.60
N GLY A 55 4.31 -10.12 -8.91
CA GLY A 55 2.91 -9.71 -9.21
C GLY A 55 2.11 -9.16 -8.03
N ARG A 56 2.71 -9.07 -6.84
CA ARG A 56 2.09 -8.48 -5.64
C ARG A 56 2.81 -7.25 -5.11
N LEU A 57 3.92 -6.86 -5.73
CA LEU A 57 4.67 -5.66 -5.37
C LEU A 57 3.86 -4.42 -5.75
N HIS A 58 3.68 -3.52 -4.82
CA HIS A 58 2.95 -2.26 -5.02
C HIS A 58 3.35 -1.24 -3.95
N VAL A 59 3.09 0.01 -4.23
CA VAL A 59 3.05 1.07 -3.21
C VAL A 59 1.59 1.34 -2.88
N THR A 60 1.19 1.12 -1.63
CA THR A 60 -0.13 1.57 -1.16
C THR A 60 -0.11 3.09 -1.04
N LEU A 61 -0.98 3.77 -1.77
CA LEU A 61 -1.15 5.23 -1.68
C LEU A 61 -2.05 5.59 -0.50
N LEU A 62 -3.23 4.99 -0.42
CA LEU A 62 -4.21 5.32 0.60
C LEU A 62 -5.08 4.10 0.94
N HIS A 63 -5.16 3.75 2.21
CA HIS A 63 -6.01 2.67 2.71
C HIS A 63 -7.38 3.22 3.11
N LEU A 64 -8.44 2.70 2.49
CA LEU A 64 -9.82 3.20 2.66
C LEU A 64 -10.63 2.43 3.71
N GLY A 65 -10.09 1.32 4.21
CA GLY A 65 -10.69 0.53 5.28
C GLY A 65 -10.69 -0.97 5.04
N ASN A 66 -11.00 -1.69 6.12
CA ASN A 66 -11.24 -3.12 6.12
C ASN A 66 -12.70 -3.37 6.48
N PHE A 67 -13.35 -4.32 5.80
CA PHE A 67 -14.78 -4.59 5.88
C PHE A 67 -15.03 -6.07 6.11
N ALA A 68 -16.11 -6.39 6.81
CA ALA A 68 -16.59 -7.75 7.00
C ALA A 68 -17.78 -7.99 6.06
N GLY A 69 -17.76 -9.14 5.37
CA GLY A 69 -18.87 -9.54 4.50
C GLY A 69 -18.93 -8.84 3.13
N GLY A 70 -17.79 -8.33 2.64
CA GLY A 70 -17.66 -7.69 1.34
C GLY A 70 -17.42 -6.18 1.41
N LEU A 71 -17.14 -5.58 0.26
CA LEU A 71 -16.94 -4.13 0.16
C LEU A 71 -18.29 -3.41 0.11
N PRO A 72 -18.50 -2.34 0.92
CA PRO A 72 -19.69 -1.50 0.80
C PRO A 72 -19.70 -0.77 -0.54
N GLN A 73 -20.64 -1.10 -1.43
CA GLN A 73 -20.72 -0.52 -2.77
C GLN A 73 -20.72 1.02 -2.78
N PRO A 74 -21.45 1.73 -1.89
CA PRO A 74 -21.40 3.19 -1.87
C PRO A 74 -20.00 3.76 -1.62
N ARG A 75 -19.15 3.05 -0.84
CA ARG A 75 -17.76 3.46 -0.63
C ARG A 75 -16.90 3.22 -1.85
N VAL A 76 -17.10 2.10 -2.54
CA VAL A 76 -16.41 1.82 -3.79
C VAL A 76 -16.75 2.89 -4.82
N ASP A 77 -18.03 3.21 -5.00
CA ASP A 77 -18.50 4.21 -5.97
C ASP A 77 -17.96 5.61 -5.65
N ALA A 78 -17.99 6.02 -4.40
CA ALA A 78 -17.43 7.30 -3.98
C ALA A 78 -15.91 7.37 -4.19
N ALA A 79 -15.18 6.27 -3.90
CA ALA A 79 -13.74 6.19 -4.17
C ALA A 79 -13.44 6.27 -5.67
N MET A 80 -14.23 5.59 -6.51
CA MET A 80 -14.09 5.64 -7.97
C MET A 80 -14.37 7.04 -8.52
N GLN A 81 -15.39 7.71 -8.03
CA GLN A 81 -15.74 9.07 -8.43
C GLN A 81 -14.63 10.07 -8.02
N ALA A 82 -14.12 9.98 -6.80
CA ALA A 82 -13.01 10.81 -6.33
C ALA A 82 -11.76 10.60 -7.21
N ALA A 83 -11.38 9.35 -7.47
CA ALA A 83 -10.21 9.03 -8.27
C ALA A 83 -10.32 9.51 -9.74
N ALA A 84 -11.54 9.51 -10.30
CA ALA A 84 -11.78 9.99 -11.66
C ALA A 84 -11.54 11.51 -11.83
N SER A 85 -11.50 12.28 -10.75
CA SER A 85 -11.19 13.72 -10.78
C SER A 85 -9.69 14.04 -10.75
N ILE A 86 -8.82 13.03 -10.57
CA ILE A 86 -7.38 13.25 -10.50
C ILE A 86 -6.82 13.52 -11.90
N ALA A 87 -6.23 14.70 -12.06
CA ALA A 87 -5.49 15.10 -13.25
C ALA A 87 -4.04 15.38 -12.85
N MET A 88 -3.13 14.49 -13.23
CA MET A 88 -1.71 14.58 -12.89
C MET A 88 -0.87 13.92 -13.97
N ASP A 89 0.27 14.51 -14.32
CA ASP A 89 1.21 13.93 -15.27
C ASP A 89 1.86 12.65 -14.75
N PRO A 90 2.25 11.70 -15.63
CA PRO A 90 3.12 10.61 -15.27
C PRO A 90 4.42 11.11 -14.64
N PHE A 91 4.94 10.39 -13.66
CA PHE A 91 6.16 10.78 -12.95
C PHE A 91 7.06 9.56 -12.67
N ILE A 92 8.35 9.83 -12.51
CA ILE A 92 9.33 8.82 -12.13
C ILE A 92 9.40 8.73 -10.62
N VAL A 93 9.46 7.50 -10.10
CA VAL A 93 9.77 7.23 -8.70
C VAL A 93 11.10 6.51 -8.57
N GLU A 94 11.80 6.76 -7.47
CA GLU A 94 13.07 6.15 -7.14
C GLU A 94 13.05 5.64 -5.70
N PHE A 95 13.47 4.39 -5.53
CA PHE A 95 13.61 3.74 -4.23
C PHE A 95 15.05 3.22 -4.11
N ASP A 96 15.75 3.63 -3.06
CA ASP A 96 17.20 3.45 -2.90
C ASP A 96 17.62 2.94 -1.53
N SER A 97 16.67 2.59 -0.67
CA SER A 97 16.95 2.18 0.70
C SER A 97 16.05 1.04 1.16
N VAL A 98 16.59 0.13 1.96
CA VAL A 98 15.83 -0.92 2.64
C VAL A 98 15.81 -0.68 4.15
N VAL A 99 14.65 -0.89 4.77
CA VAL A 99 14.45 -0.67 6.20
C VAL A 99 13.32 -1.57 6.72
N SER A 100 13.39 -1.99 7.98
CA SER A 100 12.24 -2.59 8.67
C SER A 100 11.41 -1.50 9.35
N PHE A 101 10.11 -1.47 9.07
CA PHE A 101 9.23 -0.60 9.82
C PHE A 101 9.14 -1.06 11.29
N ALA A 102 9.30 -0.10 12.19
CA ALA A 102 9.13 -0.37 13.62
C ALA A 102 7.64 -0.54 13.94
N THR A 103 7.31 -1.63 14.65
CA THR A 103 5.99 -1.80 15.25
C THR A 103 6.14 -1.97 16.76
N LYS A 104 5.12 -1.60 17.54
CA LYS A 104 5.17 -1.67 19.01
C LYS A 104 5.38 -3.08 19.58
N ARG A 105 5.16 -4.14 18.80
CA ARG A 105 5.11 -5.53 19.32
C ARG A 105 5.88 -6.56 18.52
N ARG A 106 6.29 -6.27 17.26
CA ARG A 106 7.01 -7.20 16.37
C ARG A 106 7.88 -6.41 15.41
N PRO A 107 8.95 -7.00 14.86
CA PRO A 107 9.56 -6.44 13.65
C PRO A 107 8.44 -6.25 12.60
N GLY A 108 8.34 -5.06 12.05
CA GLY A 108 7.43 -4.77 10.96
C GLY A 108 7.92 -5.40 9.65
N PRO A 109 7.24 -5.15 8.54
CA PRO A 109 7.71 -5.62 7.24
C PRO A 109 9.07 -5.01 6.90
N LEU A 110 9.89 -5.79 6.19
CA LEU A 110 11.04 -5.26 5.46
C LEU A 110 10.51 -4.57 4.21
N VAL A 111 10.89 -3.33 4.01
CA VAL A 111 10.39 -2.51 2.90
C VAL A 111 11.53 -1.89 2.10
N LEU A 112 11.29 -1.63 0.83
CA LEU A 112 12.05 -0.73 0.00
C LEU A 112 11.45 0.66 0.16
N SER A 113 12.25 1.65 0.48
CA SER A 113 11.87 3.05 0.71
C SER A 113 12.73 3.98 -0.15
N GLY A 114 12.26 5.20 -0.36
CA GLY A 114 12.99 6.24 -1.07
C GLY A 114 12.99 7.56 -0.30
N GLY A 115 13.95 8.41 -0.62
CA GLY A 115 14.05 9.77 -0.12
C GLY A 115 13.28 10.77 -0.99
N GLU A 116 14.01 11.69 -1.63
CA GLU A 116 13.41 12.72 -2.50
C GLU A 116 12.76 12.15 -3.77
N GLY A 117 13.23 11.00 -4.25
CA GLY A 117 12.73 10.33 -5.45
C GLY A 117 11.27 9.85 -5.40
N VAL A 118 10.59 9.99 -4.24
CA VAL A 118 9.17 9.61 -4.08
C VAL A 118 8.22 10.81 -3.98
N ALA A 119 8.67 12.02 -4.30
CA ALA A 119 7.85 13.24 -4.22
C ALA A 119 6.55 13.15 -5.04
N GLY A 120 6.58 12.54 -6.22
CA GLY A 120 5.39 12.32 -7.04
C GLY A 120 4.34 11.44 -6.37
N LEU A 121 4.76 10.48 -5.52
CA LEU A 121 3.83 9.65 -4.74
C LEU A 121 3.15 10.45 -3.63
N HIS A 122 3.86 11.38 -3.00
CA HIS A 122 3.26 12.30 -2.03
C HIS A 122 2.22 13.19 -2.69
N ALA A 123 2.55 13.79 -3.84
CA ALA A 123 1.61 14.63 -4.59
C ALA A 123 0.35 13.85 -5.01
N LEU A 124 0.49 12.60 -5.48
CA LEU A 124 -0.66 11.76 -5.85
C LEU A 124 -1.48 11.36 -4.62
N HIS A 125 -0.83 11.03 -3.51
CA HIS A 125 -1.50 10.74 -2.23
C HIS A 125 -2.34 11.94 -1.78
N ASP A 126 -1.77 13.15 -1.75
CA ASP A 126 -2.43 14.35 -1.28
C ASP A 126 -3.62 14.72 -2.19
N ALA A 127 -3.47 14.57 -3.50
CA ALA A 127 -4.55 14.77 -4.46
C ALA A 127 -5.71 13.79 -4.23
N LEU A 128 -5.41 12.49 -4.02
CA LEU A 128 -6.41 11.47 -3.70
C LEU A 128 -7.09 11.74 -2.36
N GLU A 129 -6.33 12.12 -1.33
CA GLU A 129 -6.88 12.44 -0.02
C GLU A 129 -7.85 13.62 -0.10
N GLY A 130 -7.46 14.71 -0.78
CA GLY A 130 -8.32 15.87 -0.99
C GLY A 130 -9.60 15.54 -1.78
N ALA A 131 -9.49 14.74 -2.84
CA ALA A 131 -10.65 14.31 -3.63
C ALA A 131 -11.62 13.44 -2.81
N LEU A 132 -11.10 12.56 -1.95
CA LEU A 132 -11.90 11.70 -1.08
C LEU A 132 -12.58 12.49 0.05
N GLN A 133 -11.91 13.49 0.62
CA GLN A 133 -12.53 14.39 1.60
C GLN A 133 -13.73 15.11 0.99
N ASN A 134 -13.60 15.62 -0.23
CA ASN A 134 -14.70 16.26 -0.98
C ASN A 134 -15.84 15.29 -1.32
N ALA A 135 -15.54 13.99 -1.48
CA ALA A 135 -16.52 12.94 -1.73
C ALA A 135 -17.18 12.38 -0.44
N GLY A 136 -16.95 13.00 0.70
CA GLY A 136 -17.59 12.61 1.98
C GLY A 136 -16.93 11.41 2.68
N PHE A 137 -15.68 11.05 2.31
CA PHE A 137 -14.90 10.06 3.06
C PHE A 137 -14.40 10.58 4.42
N GLY A 138 -14.81 11.79 4.85
CA GLY A 138 -14.40 12.49 6.06
C GLY A 138 -14.13 11.56 7.25
N ASP A 139 -13.19 11.95 8.13
CA ASP A 139 -12.78 11.35 9.42
C ASP A 139 -12.11 9.97 9.43
N ARG A 140 -12.01 9.22 8.34
CA ARG A 140 -11.33 7.91 8.31
C ARG A 140 -10.06 7.84 7.47
N CYS A 141 -9.72 8.86 6.73
CA CYS A 141 -8.35 9.07 6.29
C CYS A 141 -7.59 9.47 7.54
N ASN A 142 -6.88 8.53 8.17
CA ASN A 142 -6.13 8.76 9.41
C ASN A 142 -5.10 9.87 9.19
N ALA A 143 -5.49 11.12 9.37
CA ALA A 143 -4.61 12.29 9.38
C ALA A 143 -3.48 12.21 10.44
N ALA A 144 -3.51 11.17 11.28
CA ALA A 144 -2.51 10.95 12.34
C ALA A 144 -1.33 10.07 11.89
N VAL A 145 -1.36 9.45 10.70
CA VAL A 145 -0.26 8.61 10.22
C VAL A 145 0.35 9.26 8.99
N SER A 146 1.57 9.75 9.12
CA SER A 146 2.34 10.29 8.00
C SER A 146 2.45 9.24 6.88
N PHE A 147 2.09 9.60 5.67
CA PHE A 147 2.27 8.75 4.50
C PHE A 147 3.77 8.54 4.25
N THR A 148 4.19 7.29 4.23
CA THR A 148 5.56 6.90 3.93
C THR A 148 5.53 5.95 2.74
N PRO A 149 5.85 6.42 1.52
CA PRO A 149 5.88 5.58 0.33
C PRO A 149 6.86 4.42 0.50
N HIS A 150 6.39 3.20 0.22
CA HIS A 150 7.23 2.01 0.33
C HIS A 150 6.70 0.84 -0.49
N VAL A 151 7.59 -0.07 -0.85
CA VAL A 151 7.23 -1.39 -1.41
C VAL A 151 7.59 -2.46 -0.37
N THR A 152 6.60 -3.25 0.05
CA THR A 152 6.85 -4.36 0.99
C THR A 152 7.62 -5.48 0.29
N LEU A 153 8.79 -5.83 0.83
CA LEU A 153 9.67 -6.90 0.33
C LEU A 153 9.38 -8.24 0.99
N ALA A 154 9.22 -8.26 2.32
CA ALA A 154 8.97 -9.48 3.08
C ALA A 154 8.35 -9.17 4.45
N TYR A 155 7.66 -10.18 5.03
CA TYR A 155 7.16 -10.15 6.40
C TYR A 155 7.93 -11.14 7.27
N GLY A 156 7.98 -10.87 8.59
CA GLY A 156 8.62 -11.78 9.55
C GLY A 156 10.13 -11.83 9.46
N MET A 157 10.75 -10.82 8.85
CA MET A 157 12.21 -10.66 8.80
C MET A 157 12.73 -10.19 10.17
N PRO A 158 13.99 -10.51 10.52
CA PRO A 158 14.68 -9.82 11.59
C PRO A 158 14.68 -8.30 11.35
N TRP A 159 14.69 -7.54 12.43
CA TRP A 159 14.74 -6.08 12.32
C TRP A 159 16.02 -5.64 11.57
N THR A 160 15.84 -4.79 10.58
CA THR A 160 16.92 -4.24 9.75
C THR A 160 16.89 -2.72 9.86
N ALA A 161 18.00 -2.12 10.29
CA ALA A 161 18.18 -0.67 10.23
C ALA A 161 18.17 -0.18 8.77
N ALA A 162 17.82 1.09 8.57
CA ALA A 162 17.88 1.69 7.24
C ALA A 162 19.30 1.56 6.66
N ARG A 163 19.39 1.03 5.45
CA ARG A 163 20.64 0.91 4.70
C ARG A 163 20.42 1.18 3.21
N PRO A 164 21.41 1.74 2.50
CA PRO A 164 21.33 1.92 1.06
C PRO A 164 21.08 0.58 0.34
N ALA A 165 20.35 0.67 -0.75
CA ALA A 165 20.14 -0.39 -1.72
C ALA A 165 20.43 0.13 -3.13
N GLU A 166 20.56 -0.78 -4.10
CA GLU A 166 20.58 -0.38 -5.50
C GLU A 166 19.31 0.41 -5.85
N SER A 167 19.49 1.55 -6.51
CA SER A 167 18.38 2.41 -6.91
C SER A 167 17.49 1.70 -7.92
N LEU A 168 16.20 1.63 -7.62
CA LEU A 168 15.17 1.03 -8.46
C LEU A 168 14.15 2.10 -8.84
N CYS A 169 14.09 2.41 -10.13
CA CYS A 169 13.24 3.48 -10.68
C CYS A 169 12.20 2.91 -11.63
N TRP A 170 11.03 3.53 -11.68
CA TRP A 170 10.05 3.29 -12.74
C TRP A 170 9.17 4.51 -12.99
N ASN A 171 8.52 4.54 -14.14
CA ASN A 171 7.56 5.58 -14.47
C ASN A 171 6.17 5.16 -14.00
N VAL A 172 5.59 5.92 -13.07
CA VAL A 172 4.19 5.75 -12.64
C VAL A 172 3.30 6.43 -13.69
N ARG A 173 2.56 5.62 -14.44
CA ARG A 173 1.66 6.06 -15.51
C ARG A 173 0.19 5.87 -15.20
N GLU A 174 -0.11 5.12 -14.16
CA GLU A 174 -1.46 4.83 -13.71
C GLU A 174 -1.48 4.53 -12.20
N PHE A 175 -2.63 4.67 -11.59
CA PHE A 175 -2.92 4.16 -10.26
C PHE A 175 -4.22 3.35 -10.29
N ALA A 176 -4.47 2.55 -9.26
CA ALA A 176 -5.60 1.64 -9.23
C ALA A 176 -6.30 1.63 -7.87
N LEU A 177 -7.61 1.39 -7.89
CA LEU A 177 -8.40 1.00 -6.72
C LEU A 177 -8.37 -0.52 -6.59
N MET A 178 -7.95 -1.00 -5.44
CA MET A 178 -7.70 -2.41 -5.17
C MET A 178 -8.63 -2.96 -4.10
N HIS A 179 -9.20 -4.14 -4.38
CA HIS A 179 -9.88 -4.97 -3.41
C HIS A 179 -8.92 -6.06 -2.89
N SER A 180 -8.63 -6.04 -1.60
CA SER A 180 -7.83 -7.08 -0.93
C SER A 180 -8.72 -8.12 -0.30
N LEU A 181 -8.59 -9.38 -0.70
CA LEU A 181 -9.19 -10.50 0.00
C LEU A 181 -8.29 -10.86 1.18
N LEU A 182 -8.63 -10.35 2.36
CA LEU A 182 -7.83 -10.50 3.58
C LEU A 182 -7.67 -12.00 3.96
N GLY A 183 -6.47 -12.38 4.35
CA GLY A 183 -6.13 -13.76 4.65
C GLY A 183 -5.93 -14.67 3.42
N ARG A 184 -6.32 -14.25 2.21
CA ARG A 184 -6.20 -15.05 0.97
C ARG A 184 -5.02 -14.64 0.09
N THR A 185 -4.22 -13.67 0.52
CA THR A 185 -3.05 -13.15 -0.23
C THR A 185 -3.37 -12.74 -1.68
N ARG A 186 -4.59 -12.28 -1.94
CA ARG A 186 -5.09 -11.93 -3.28
C ARG A 186 -5.60 -10.50 -3.30
N HIS A 187 -5.15 -9.74 -4.30
CA HIS A 187 -5.63 -8.40 -4.61
C HIS A 187 -6.28 -8.41 -5.99
N ILE A 188 -7.39 -7.70 -6.15
CA ILE A 188 -8.17 -7.58 -7.38
C ILE A 188 -8.23 -6.10 -7.72
N ALA A 189 -7.79 -5.71 -8.90
CA ALA A 189 -7.97 -4.35 -9.38
C ALA A 189 -9.44 -4.15 -9.76
N LEU A 190 -10.09 -3.18 -9.12
CA LEU A 190 -11.47 -2.80 -9.44
C LEU A 190 -11.50 -1.84 -10.63
N THR A 191 -10.62 -0.85 -10.62
CA THR A 191 -10.49 0.16 -11.69
C THR A 191 -9.07 0.69 -11.71
N ARG A 192 -8.63 1.17 -12.88
CA ARG A 192 -7.35 1.84 -13.12
C ARG A 192 -7.60 3.19 -13.78
N TRP A 193 -6.81 4.18 -13.42
CA TRP A 193 -6.83 5.52 -14.02
C TRP A 193 -5.44 5.84 -14.55
N PRO A 194 -5.34 6.20 -15.83
CA PRO A 194 -4.09 6.72 -16.38
C PRO A 194 -3.78 8.08 -15.75
N LEU A 195 -2.51 8.33 -15.50
CA LEU A 195 -2.02 9.67 -15.23
C LEU A 195 -1.85 10.39 -16.57
N SER A 196 -2.66 11.40 -16.78
CA SER A 196 -2.59 12.29 -17.94
C SER A 196 -2.83 13.70 -17.40
N GLY A 197 -1.90 14.61 -17.65
CA GLY A 197 -2.06 16.00 -17.24
C GLY A 197 -3.40 16.57 -17.70
N ALA A 198 -3.86 17.64 -17.07
CA ALA A 198 -5.03 18.36 -17.57
C ALA A 198 -4.82 18.66 -19.06
N ALA A 199 -5.77 18.25 -19.91
CA ALA A 199 -5.78 18.67 -21.30
C ALA A 199 -5.79 20.21 -21.32
N SER A 200 -4.70 20.79 -21.84
CA SER A 200 -4.54 22.25 -22.01
C SER A 200 -5.54 22.79 -22.97
#